data_995a6ec6e56424023048b74bad25bd2b
#
_entry.id   995a6ec6e56424023048b74bad25bd2b
#
_cell.length_a   1.000
_cell.length_b   1.000
_cell.length_c   1.000
_cell.angle_alpha   90.00
_cell.angle_beta   90.00
_cell.angle_gamma   90.00
#
_symmetry.space_group_name_H-M   'P 1'
#
loop_
_entity.id
_entity.type
_entity.pdbx_description
1 polymer ?
#
loop_
_entity_poly.entity_id
_entity_poly.type
_entity_poly.pdbx_seq_one_letter_code
_entity_poly.pdbx_strand_id
1 'polypeptide(L)'
;MSQPVLNRLVFAGEAIVDLLMWVPALPERGGDMLADAAAIEVGGGFNVMAAAVRQGLPVVYAGGHGTGPWGDKVRAALAAEGIRLLRTPDPDADTGFDVALVELGSERTFVTALGAESLTEPGAWDLVRVRPGDAVYVSGYGLIPPGSGQLLGAWAASLPAGVLLFVDPGPLVAGIPVAVLEPVLARCDWWSCNQREAALLTGSDDPAEAARRLVRRTTRADVIVRAGSDGCVVAMRVPGPGTGHGLSLSHVAAPAVAPVDSTGAGDAHSGVFLAGLAAGLTVGEAARRANAAAALTVTRTGAATSPTRAELDRFLAF
;
A
#
# COMPACT_ATOMS: atom_id res chain seq x y z
N MET A 1 -16.36 20.37 1.78
CA MET A 1 -17.21 19.16 1.81
C MET A 1 -16.70 18.32 2.98
N SER A 2 -17.55 17.84 3.89
CA SER A 2 -17.13 16.93 4.96
C SER A 2 -16.62 15.64 4.31
N GLN A 3 -15.44 15.17 4.74
CA GLN A 3 -14.92 13.89 4.29
C GLN A 3 -15.90 12.77 4.71
N PRO A 4 -16.09 11.73 3.87
CA PRO A 4 -16.93 10.60 4.25
C PRO A 4 -16.32 9.91 5.49
N VAL A 5 -17.16 9.62 6.47
CA VAL A 5 -16.76 8.79 7.60
C VAL A 5 -16.45 7.40 7.06
N LEU A 6 -15.19 6.95 7.21
CA LEU A 6 -14.79 5.62 6.79
C LEU A 6 -15.07 4.61 7.91
N ASN A 7 -15.75 3.51 7.57
CA ASN A 7 -16.15 2.49 8.52
C ASN A 7 -15.17 1.32 8.62
N ARG A 8 -14.58 0.94 7.50
CA ARG A 8 -13.58 -0.14 7.41
C ARG A 8 -12.73 0.01 6.15
N LEU A 9 -11.60 -0.66 6.16
CA LEU A 9 -10.75 -0.88 4.99
C LEU A 9 -11.01 -2.27 4.42
N VAL A 10 -11.31 -2.35 3.13
CA VAL A 10 -11.33 -3.58 2.32
C VAL A 10 -10.02 -3.61 1.53
N PHE A 11 -9.11 -4.48 1.88
CA PHE A 11 -7.84 -4.61 1.18
C PHE A 11 -8.00 -5.59 0.00
N ALA A 12 -7.84 -5.08 -1.22
CA ALA A 12 -7.94 -5.83 -2.47
C ALA A 12 -6.56 -5.85 -3.16
N GLY A 13 -5.75 -6.81 -2.76
CA GLY A 13 -4.37 -6.99 -3.21
C GLY A 13 -3.82 -8.29 -2.65
N GLU A 14 -2.53 -8.39 -2.59
CA GLU A 14 -1.79 -9.57 -2.13
C GLU A 14 -1.32 -9.43 -0.67
N ALA A 15 -1.28 -10.54 0.04
CA ALA A 15 -0.50 -10.74 1.26
C ALA A 15 0.32 -12.01 1.05
N ILE A 16 1.64 -11.89 1.10
CA ILE A 16 2.59 -12.95 0.74
C ILE A 16 3.59 -13.18 1.87
N VAL A 17 4.46 -14.15 1.69
CA VAL A 17 5.55 -14.42 2.61
C VAL A 17 6.86 -13.88 2.05
N ASP A 18 7.60 -13.12 2.85
CA ASP A 18 8.92 -12.60 2.54
C ASP A 18 9.98 -13.53 3.14
N LEU A 19 10.83 -14.12 2.29
CA LEU A 19 12.01 -14.89 2.68
C LEU A 19 13.22 -13.93 2.66
N LEU A 20 13.49 -13.31 3.80
CA LEU A 20 14.58 -12.34 3.95
C LEU A 20 15.90 -13.07 4.15
N MET A 21 16.94 -12.70 3.40
CA MET A 21 18.30 -13.19 3.57
C MET A 21 19.26 -12.00 3.59
N TRP A 22 19.96 -11.81 4.72
CA TRP A 22 21.00 -10.79 4.83
C TRP A 22 22.29 -11.34 4.23
N VAL A 23 22.83 -10.63 3.26
CA VAL A 23 23.99 -11.05 2.48
C VAL A 23 25.01 -9.90 2.39
N PRO A 24 26.31 -10.18 2.35
CA PRO A 24 27.34 -9.13 2.20
C PRO A 24 27.26 -8.42 0.83
N ALA A 25 26.81 -9.11 -0.21
CA ALA A 25 26.59 -8.59 -1.57
C ALA A 25 25.65 -9.53 -2.33
N LEU A 26 25.18 -9.14 -3.51
CA LEU A 26 24.48 -10.09 -4.40
C LEU A 26 25.48 -11.16 -4.91
N PRO A 27 25.07 -12.45 -4.99
CA PRO A 27 25.92 -13.49 -5.54
C PRO A 27 26.23 -13.21 -7.01
N GLU A 28 27.44 -13.49 -7.43
CA GLU A 28 27.80 -13.46 -8.85
C GLU A 28 27.03 -14.55 -9.61
N ARG A 29 26.82 -14.33 -10.91
CA ARG A 29 26.11 -15.31 -11.75
C ARG A 29 26.84 -16.65 -11.75
N GLY A 30 26.17 -17.71 -11.30
CA GLY A 30 26.73 -19.04 -11.15
C GLY A 30 27.55 -19.26 -9.87
N GLY A 31 27.61 -18.25 -9.00
CA GLY A 31 28.24 -18.32 -7.69
C GLY A 31 27.31 -18.88 -6.60
N ASP A 32 27.89 -19.05 -5.42
CA ASP A 32 27.21 -19.46 -4.17
C ASP A 32 27.71 -18.60 -3.03
N MET A 33 26.88 -18.34 -2.02
CA MET A 33 27.24 -17.61 -0.82
C MET A 33 26.42 -18.03 0.39
N LEU A 34 26.98 -17.83 1.56
CA LEU A 34 26.27 -17.98 2.83
C LEU A 34 25.65 -16.65 3.24
N ALA A 35 24.38 -16.66 3.60
CA ALA A 35 23.73 -15.52 4.21
C ALA A 35 24.18 -15.37 5.69
N ASP A 36 24.36 -14.15 6.15
CA ASP A 36 24.69 -13.83 7.54
C ASP A 36 23.51 -14.13 8.48
N ALA A 37 22.27 -13.94 7.99
CA ALA A 37 21.03 -14.23 8.70
C ALA A 37 19.90 -14.49 7.70
N ALA A 38 18.82 -15.11 8.19
CA ALA A 38 17.59 -15.27 7.44
C ALA A 38 16.37 -15.13 8.34
N ALA A 39 15.26 -14.65 7.78
CA ALA A 39 13.96 -14.59 8.44
C ALA A 39 12.84 -14.93 7.45
N ILE A 40 11.71 -15.37 7.98
CA ILE A 40 10.49 -15.64 7.21
C ILE A 40 9.38 -14.83 7.84
N GLU A 41 8.91 -13.82 7.13
CA GLU A 41 7.91 -12.87 7.61
C GLU A 41 6.68 -12.86 6.70
N VAL A 42 5.61 -12.24 7.13
CA VAL A 42 4.44 -11.95 6.28
C VAL A 42 4.52 -10.50 5.88
N GLY A 43 4.50 -10.26 4.58
CA GLY A 43 4.65 -8.94 3.98
C GLY A 43 3.61 -8.64 2.91
N GLY A 44 4.02 -7.87 1.90
CA GLY A 44 3.10 -7.33 0.92
C GLY A 44 2.04 -6.45 1.58
N GLY A 45 0.81 -6.59 1.15
CA GLY A 45 -0.32 -5.81 1.69
C GLY A 45 -0.64 -6.05 3.17
N PHE A 46 -0.08 -7.09 3.79
CA PHE A 46 -0.19 -7.28 5.23
C PHE A 46 0.33 -6.06 6.01
N ASN A 47 1.40 -5.42 5.55
CA ASN A 47 1.95 -4.23 6.17
C ASN A 47 0.94 -3.08 6.27
N VAL A 48 0.22 -2.79 5.17
CA VAL A 48 -0.85 -1.77 5.13
C VAL A 48 -1.98 -2.13 6.08
N MET A 49 -2.41 -3.39 6.05
CA MET A 49 -3.53 -3.89 6.86
C MET A 49 -3.20 -3.82 8.34
N ALA A 50 -2.03 -4.28 8.76
CA ALA A 50 -1.56 -4.20 10.14
C ALA A 50 -1.45 -2.74 10.61
N ALA A 51 -0.90 -1.85 9.77
CA ALA A 51 -0.81 -0.43 10.07
C ALA A 51 -2.19 0.20 10.31
N ALA A 52 -3.18 -0.09 9.46
CA ALA A 52 -4.53 0.44 9.60
C ALA A 52 -5.24 -0.08 10.87
N VAL A 53 -5.18 -1.39 11.12
CA VAL A 53 -5.80 -2.01 12.30
C VAL A 53 -5.19 -1.49 13.60
N ARG A 54 -3.88 -1.37 13.69
CA ARG A 54 -3.17 -0.86 14.88
C ARG A 54 -3.51 0.61 15.20
N GLN A 55 -4.03 1.35 14.21
CA GLN A 55 -4.59 2.69 14.40
C GLN A 55 -6.11 2.67 14.66
N GLY A 56 -6.74 1.50 14.70
CA GLY A 56 -8.15 1.30 15.05
C GLY A 56 -9.13 1.36 13.87
N LEU A 57 -8.65 1.32 12.63
CA LEU A 57 -9.52 1.15 11.47
C LEU A 57 -9.79 -0.35 11.27
N PRO A 58 -11.05 -0.83 11.32
CA PRO A 58 -11.36 -2.22 11.01
C PRO A 58 -10.92 -2.59 9.59
N VAL A 59 -10.27 -3.74 9.43
CA VAL A 59 -9.76 -4.22 8.13
C VAL A 59 -10.35 -5.57 7.78
N VAL A 60 -10.65 -5.77 6.51
CA VAL A 60 -10.98 -7.07 5.93
C VAL A 60 -10.08 -7.33 4.72
N TYR A 61 -9.59 -8.54 4.59
CA TYR A 61 -8.77 -8.96 3.46
C TYR A 61 -9.66 -9.63 2.40
N ALA A 62 -9.68 -9.06 1.20
CA ALA A 62 -10.46 -9.52 0.06
C ALA A 62 -9.61 -10.21 -1.02
N GLY A 63 -8.29 -10.21 -0.88
CA GLY A 63 -7.37 -10.90 -1.77
C GLY A 63 -7.45 -12.42 -1.66
N GLY A 64 -6.83 -13.10 -2.63
CA GLY A 64 -6.67 -14.55 -2.61
C GLY A 64 -5.62 -15.00 -1.59
N HIS A 65 -5.72 -16.22 -1.14
CA HIS A 65 -4.72 -16.91 -0.32
C HIS A 65 -4.88 -18.42 -0.51
N GLY A 66 -3.80 -19.16 -0.34
CA GLY A 66 -3.78 -20.59 -0.61
C GLY A 66 -3.84 -21.47 0.63
N THR A 67 -3.82 -22.77 0.38
CA THR A 67 -3.55 -23.82 1.36
C THR A 67 -2.10 -24.24 1.26
N GLY A 68 -1.47 -24.59 2.39
CA GLY A 68 -0.06 -24.93 2.47
C GLY A 68 0.68 -24.02 3.46
N PRO A 69 1.99 -24.22 3.66
CA PRO A 69 2.75 -23.57 4.72
C PRO A 69 2.75 -22.02 4.63
N TRP A 70 2.79 -21.45 3.43
CA TRP A 70 2.77 -19.99 3.26
C TRP A 70 1.38 -19.43 3.51
N GLY A 71 0.33 -20.08 2.97
CA GLY A 71 -1.06 -19.70 3.24
C GLY A 71 -1.40 -19.80 4.72
N ASP A 72 -0.94 -20.84 5.43
CA ASP A 72 -1.12 -21.00 6.87
C ASP A 72 -0.47 -19.85 7.64
N LYS A 73 0.76 -19.47 7.26
CA LYS A 73 1.50 -18.37 7.87
C LYS A 73 0.78 -17.04 7.66
N VAL A 74 0.32 -16.74 6.46
CA VAL A 74 -0.44 -15.52 6.14
C VAL A 74 -1.74 -15.48 6.93
N ARG A 75 -2.53 -16.58 6.97
CA ARG A 75 -3.77 -16.63 7.74
C ARG A 75 -3.55 -16.44 9.24
N ALA A 76 -2.50 -17.03 9.79
CA ALA A 76 -2.14 -16.86 11.20
C ALA A 76 -1.78 -15.41 11.52
N ALA A 77 -1.01 -14.74 10.67
CA ALA A 77 -0.64 -13.33 10.84
C ALA A 77 -1.87 -12.41 10.76
N LEU A 78 -2.74 -12.61 9.77
CA LEU A 78 -3.98 -11.85 9.63
C LEU A 78 -4.90 -12.04 10.84
N ALA A 79 -5.03 -13.28 11.33
CA ALA A 79 -5.82 -13.59 12.52
C ALA A 79 -5.26 -12.94 13.80
N ALA A 80 -3.93 -12.90 13.94
CA ALA A 80 -3.26 -12.26 15.10
C ALA A 80 -3.54 -10.75 15.15
N GLU A 81 -3.69 -10.08 14.00
CA GLU A 81 -4.08 -8.67 13.91
C GLU A 81 -5.62 -8.47 13.94
N GLY A 82 -6.41 -9.54 14.05
CA GLY A 82 -7.87 -9.46 14.01
C GLY A 82 -8.45 -9.12 12.64
N ILE A 83 -7.68 -9.32 11.56
CA ILE A 83 -8.09 -9.07 10.18
C ILE A 83 -8.90 -10.24 9.66
N ARG A 84 -10.13 -9.96 9.23
CA ARG A 84 -11.04 -10.99 8.74
C ARG A 84 -10.82 -11.26 7.25
N LEU A 85 -10.77 -12.54 6.88
CA LEU A 85 -10.73 -13.01 5.50
C LEU A 85 -12.13 -12.98 4.88
N LEU A 86 -12.25 -12.53 3.64
CA LEU A 86 -13.51 -12.56 2.87
C LEU A 86 -13.59 -13.73 1.91
N ARG A 87 -12.46 -14.33 1.55
CA ARG A 87 -12.38 -15.49 0.65
C ARG A 87 -12.00 -16.75 1.41
N THR A 88 -12.41 -17.89 0.89
CA THR A 88 -11.87 -19.20 1.28
C THR A 88 -10.50 -19.40 0.67
N PRO A 89 -9.61 -20.16 1.33
CA PRO A 89 -8.31 -20.48 0.75
C PRO A 89 -8.47 -21.32 -0.52
N ASP A 90 -7.59 -21.09 -1.49
CA ASP A 90 -7.48 -21.93 -2.69
C ASP A 90 -7.00 -23.33 -2.27
N PRO A 91 -7.71 -24.43 -2.59
CA PRO A 91 -7.32 -25.76 -2.18
C PRO A 91 -6.14 -26.34 -2.98
N ASP A 92 -5.90 -25.83 -4.19
CA ASP A 92 -4.99 -26.38 -5.17
C ASP A 92 -3.67 -25.62 -5.29
N ALA A 93 -3.58 -24.43 -4.66
CA ALA A 93 -2.39 -23.58 -4.69
C ALA A 93 -2.02 -23.08 -3.29
N ASP A 94 -0.71 -22.88 -3.04
CA ASP A 94 -0.27 -22.13 -1.87
C ASP A 94 -0.19 -20.63 -2.16
N THR A 95 -0.10 -19.84 -1.12
CA THR A 95 0.17 -18.40 -1.20
C THR A 95 1.57 -18.17 -1.77
N GLY A 96 1.73 -17.09 -2.55
CA GLY A 96 3.00 -16.67 -3.10
C GLY A 96 4.00 -16.21 -2.05
N PHE A 97 5.24 -16.07 -2.46
CA PHE A 97 6.32 -15.59 -1.62
C PHE A 97 7.33 -14.78 -2.44
N ASP A 98 8.13 -13.99 -1.79
CA ASP A 98 9.34 -13.46 -2.39
C ASP A 98 10.59 -13.88 -1.63
N VAL A 99 11.73 -13.79 -2.33
CA VAL A 99 13.06 -13.85 -1.77
C VAL A 99 13.63 -12.45 -1.83
N ALA A 100 13.91 -11.87 -0.66
CA ALA A 100 14.54 -10.57 -0.52
C ALA A 100 15.99 -10.73 -0.08
N LEU A 101 16.94 -10.41 -0.95
CA LEU A 101 18.36 -10.31 -0.61
C LEU A 101 18.61 -8.90 -0.08
N VAL A 102 19.04 -8.82 1.17
CA VAL A 102 19.30 -7.56 1.89
C VAL A 102 20.80 -7.36 2.02
N GLU A 103 21.36 -6.41 1.28
CA GLU A 103 22.80 -6.11 1.28
C GLU A 103 23.20 -5.20 2.43
N LEU A 104 24.51 -5.11 2.68
CA LEU A 104 25.08 -4.09 3.55
C LEU A 104 24.68 -2.69 3.06
N GLY A 105 24.04 -1.89 3.91
CA GLY A 105 23.47 -0.59 3.52
C GLY A 105 21.96 -0.63 3.30
N SER A 106 21.32 -1.77 3.55
CA SER A 106 19.87 -1.96 3.49
C SER A 106 19.26 -1.88 2.07
N GLU A 107 20.08 -1.97 1.02
CA GLU A 107 19.59 -2.17 -0.35
C GLU A 107 18.94 -3.57 -0.44
N ARG A 108 17.85 -3.67 -1.20
CA ARG A 108 17.09 -4.92 -1.34
C ARG A 108 16.84 -5.27 -2.78
N THR A 109 17.05 -6.54 -3.08
CA THR A 109 16.72 -7.14 -4.38
C THR A 109 15.71 -8.25 -4.17
N PHE A 110 14.56 -8.14 -4.84
CA PHE A 110 13.44 -9.07 -4.70
C PHE A 110 13.28 -9.96 -5.92
N VAL A 111 12.92 -11.22 -5.65
CA VAL A 111 12.42 -12.16 -6.66
C VAL A 111 11.12 -12.75 -6.14
N THR A 112 10.00 -12.43 -6.79
CA THR A 112 8.65 -12.81 -6.35
C THR A 112 8.13 -14.00 -7.14
N ALA A 113 7.62 -15.00 -6.44
CA ALA A 113 6.87 -16.12 -6.96
C ALA A 113 5.38 -15.91 -6.65
N LEU A 114 4.56 -15.79 -7.69
CA LEU A 114 3.12 -15.61 -7.55
C LEU A 114 2.46 -16.95 -7.12
N GLY A 115 1.44 -16.83 -6.26
CA GLY A 115 0.66 -17.97 -5.77
C GLY A 115 -0.85 -17.71 -5.89
N ALA A 116 -1.62 -18.27 -4.98
CA ALA A 116 -3.09 -18.21 -4.94
C ALA A 116 -3.66 -16.77 -4.96
N GLU A 117 -2.91 -15.78 -4.45
CA GLU A 117 -3.33 -14.37 -4.48
C GLU A 117 -3.42 -13.80 -5.89
N SER A 118 -2.69 -14.39 -6.84
CA SER A 118 -2.70 -14.02 -8.26
C SER A 118 -3.69 -14.82 -9.10
N LEU A 119 -4.33 -15.84 -8.52
CA LEU A 119 -5.30 -16.71 -9.17
C LEU A 119 -6.71 -16.23 -8.88
N THR A 120 -7.20 -15.26 -9.63
CA THR A 120 -8.56 -14.73 -9.44
C THR A 120 -9.46 -15.19 -10.58
N GLU A 121 -10.47 -15.96 -10.23
CA GLU A 121 -11.50 -16.42 -11.18
C GLU A 121 -12.50 -15.30 -11.51
N PRO A 122 -13.10 -15.31 -12.72
CA PRO A 122 -14.20 -14.42 -13.06
C PRO A 122 -15.34 -14.48 -12.02
N GLY A 123 -15.84 -13.33 -11.61
CA GLY A 123 -16.89 -13.22 -10.60
C GLY A 123 -16.42 -13.28 -9.14
N ALA A 124 -15.15 -13.57 -8.88
CA ALA A 124 -14.64 -13.64 -7.51
C ALA A 124 -14.75 -12.30 -6.77
N TRP A 125 -14.59 -11.19 -7.48
CA TRP A 125 -14.76 -9.85 -6.91
C TRP A 125 -16.21 -9.48 -6.66
N ASP A 126 -17.18 -10.10 -7.34
CA ASP A 126 -18.62 -9.86 -7.12
C ASP A 126 -19.08 -10.33 -5.74
N LEU A 127 -18.33 -11.23 -5.13
CA LEU A 127 -18.56 -11.72 -3.76
C LEU A 127 -18.13 -10.71 -2.69
N VAL A 128 -17.28 -9.75 -3.04
CA VAL A 128 -16.78 -8.72 -2.14
C VAL A 128 -17.83 -7.62 -1.99
N ARG A 129 -18.61 -7.71 -0.92
CA ARG A 129 -19.67 -6.74 -0.62
C ARG A 129 -19.11 -5.47 0.00
N VAL A 130 -19.07 -4.39 -0.79
CA VAL A 130 -18.71 -3.05 -0.33
C VAL A 130 -19.96 -2.20 -0.09
N ARG A 131 -19.85 -1.21 0.79
CA ARG A 131 -20.95 -0.31 1.21
C ARG A 131 -20.45 1.13 1.22
N PRO A 132 -21.34 2.12 1.10
CA PRO A 132 -20.98 3.51 1.36
C PRO A 132 -20.28 3.67 2.71
N GLY A 133 -19.17 4.41 2.74
CA GLY A 133 -18.29 4.53 3.89
C GLY A 133 -17.20 3.46 3.99
N ASP A 134 -17.16 2.45 3.12
CA ASP A 134 -16.00 1.57 3.02
C ASP A 134 -14.87 2.29 2.24
N ALA A 135 -13.62 2.06 2.66
CA ALA A 135 -12.45 2.33 1.83
C ALA A 135 -11.99 1.01 1.18
N VAL A 136 -11.73 1.03 -0.11
CA VAL A 136 -11.07 -0.08 -0.83
C VAL A 136 -9.65 0.34 -1.14
N TYR A 137 -8.69 -0.48 -0.73
CA TYR A 137 -7.27 -0.31 -1.10
C TYR A 137 -6.94 -1.30 -2.20
N VAL A 138 -6.35 -0.79 -3.28
CA VAL A 138 -5.83 -1.59 -4.38
C VAL A 138 -4.33 -1.39 -4.48
N SER A 139 -3.59 -2.50 -4.40
CA SER A 139 -2.16 -2.55 -4.68
C SER A 139 -1.90 -2.69 -6.17
N GLY A 140 -0.91 -1.96 -6.67
CA GLY A 140 -0.49 -2.08 -8.07
C GLY A 140 0.05 -3.46 -8.44
N TYR A 141 0.61 -4.19 -7.49
CA TYR A 141 1.03 -5.57 -7.71
C TYR A 141 -0.14 -6.45 -8.17
N GLY A 142 -1.32 -6.29 -7.58
CA GLY A 142 -2.52 -7.03 -7.97
C GLY A 142 -3.07 -6.66 -9.36
N LEU A 143 -2.64 -5.53 -9.95
CA LEU A 143 -3.06 -5.07 -11.26
C LEU A 143 -2.18 -5.61 -12.43
N ILE A 144 -1.04 -6.24 -12.11
CA ILE A 144 -0.05 -6.68 -13.10
C ILE A 144 -0.35 -8.06 -13.68
N PRO A 145 -0.73 -9.09 -12.86
CA PRO A 145 -0.86 -10.44 -13.38
C PRO A 145 -1.90 -10.54 -14.50
N PRO A 146 -1.58 -11.20 -15.63
CA PRO A 146 -2.53 -11.41 -16.72
C PRO A 146 -3.81 -12.12 -16.23
N GLY A 147 -4.96 -11.67 -16.68
CA GLY A 147 -6.27 -12.20 -16.27
C GLY A 147 -6.73 -11.61 -14.94
N SER A 148 -6.14 -11.99 -13.83
CA SER A 148 -6.53 -11.50 -12.49
C SER A 148 -6.37 -10.00 -12.31
N GLY A 149 -5.34 -9.40 -12.88
CA GLY A 149 -5.14 -7.94 -12.85
C GLY A 149 -6.23 -7.19 -13.61
N GLN A 150 -6.67 -7.71 -14.77
CA GLN A 150 -7.81 -7.14 -15.50
C GLN A 150 -9.11 -7.24 -14.69
N LEU A 151 -9.37 -8.37 -14.02
CA LEU A 151 -10.55 -8.56 -13.18
C LEU A 151 -10.56 -7.62 -11.98
N LEU A 152 -9.43 -7.47 -11.28
CA LEU A 152 -9.29 -6.52 -10.19
C LEU A 152 -9.47 -5.08 -10.65
N GLY A 153 -8.82 -4.70 -11.76
CA GLY A 153 -8.91 -3.34 -12.31
C GLY A 153 -10.33 -2.98 -12.74
N ALA A 154 -11.03 -3.90 -13.42
CA ALA A 154 -12.42 -3.72 -13.82
C ALA A 154 -13.35 -3.58 -12.61
N TRP A 155 -13.18 -4.43 -11.59
CA TRP A 155 -13.95 -4.32 -10.34
C TRP A 155 -13.68 -3.00 -9.62
N ALA A 156 -12.41 -2.61 -9.45
CA ALA A 156 -12.04 -1.35 -8.81
C ALA A 156 -12.63 -0.14 -9.54
N ALA A 157 -12.61 -0.15 -10.88
CA ALA A 157 -13.21 0.89 -11.70
C ALA A 157 -14.75 0.95 -11.59
N SER A 158 -15.40 -0.18 -11.25
CA SER A 158 -16.85 -0.29 -11.10
C SER A 158 -17.38 0.05 -9.70
N LEU A 159 -16.51 0.33 -8.73
CA LEU A 159 -16.90 0.61 -7.35
C LEU A 159 -17.92 1.75 -7.26
N PRO A 160 -19.01 1.58 -6.50
CA PRO A 160 -20.09 2.55 -6.44
C PRO A 160 -19.65 3.88 -5.79
N ALA A 161 -20.38 4.94 -6.06
CA ALA A 161 -20.23 6.20 -5.36
C ALA A 161 -20.45 6.00 -3.85
N GLY A 162 -19.65 6.69 -3.02
CA GLY A 162 -19.66 6.53 -1.56
C GLY A 162 -18.70 5.47 -1.02
N VAL A 163 -18.06 4.66 -1.89
CA VAL A 163 -16.90 3.84 -1.56
C VAL A 163 -15.65 4.61 -1.97
N LEU A 164 -14.74 4.81 -1.02
CA LEU A 164 -13.45 5.45 -1.31
C LEU A 164 -12.49 4.44 -1.95
N LEU A 165 -11.96 4.74 -3.13
CA LEU A 165 -10.90 3.95 -3.77
C LEU A 165 -9.54 4.61 -3.53
N PHE A 166 -8.69 3.92 -2.78
CA PHE A 166 -7.30 4.29 -2.54
C PHE A 166 -6.39 3.34 -3.34
N VAL A 167 -5.47 3.89 -4.11
CA VAL A 167 -4.55 3.11 -4.95
C VAL A 167 -3.11 3.46 -4.60
N ASP A 168 -2.32 2.44 -4.34
CA ASP A 168 -0.86 2.54 -4.29
C ASP A 168 -0.29 1.70 -5.45
N PRO A 169 0.36 2.33 -6.46
CA PRO A 169 0.79 1.63 -7.66
C PRO A 169 1.96 0.68 -7.42
N GLY A 170 2.73 0.91 -6.36
CA GLY A 170 3.95 0.16 -6.07
C GLY A 170 5.07 0.35 -7.08
N PRO A 171 6.24 -0.25 -6.83
CA PRO A 171 7.46 -0.03 -7.61
C PRO A 171 7.39 -0.55 -9.06
N LEU A 172 6.46 -1.44 -9.36
CA LEU A 172 6.27 -2.02 -10.70
C LEU A 172 5.20 -1.28 -11.53
N VAL A 173 4.86 -0.05 -11.17
CA VAL A 173 3.81 0.75 -11.84
C VAL A 173 3.96 0.84 -13.35
N ALA A 174 5.19 0.87 -13.88
CA ALA A 174 5.45 0.86 -15.32
C ALA A 174 5.05 -0.45 -16.02
N GLY A 175 4.90 -1.54 -15.27
CA GLY A 175 4.46 -2.85 -15.77
C GLY A 175 2.94 -3.04 -15.78
N ILE A 176 2.16 -2.13 -15.17
CA ILE A 176 0.71 -2.23 -15.18
C ILE A 176 0.20 -1.92 -16.59
N PRO A 177 -0.57 -2.83 -17.25
CA PRO A 177 -1.11 -2.57 -18.57
C PRO A 177 -1.98 -1.31 -18.59
N VAL A 178 -1.79 -0.44 -19.59
CA VAL A 178 -2.52 0.84 -19.71
C VAL A 178 -4.03 0.62 -19.68
N ALA A 179 -4.52 -0.44 -20.34
CA ALA A 179 -5.94 -0.79 -20.36
C ALA A 179 -6.51 -1.13 -18.97
N VAL A 180 -5.66 -1.54 -18.01
CA VAL A 180 -6.03 -1.80 -16.61
C VAL A 180 -5.89 -0.52 -15.78
N LEU A 181 -4.79 0.21 -15.97
CA LEU A 181 -4.43 1.37 -15.17
C LEU A 181 -5.38 2.56 -15.39
N GLU A 182 -5.70 2.91 -16.63
CA GLU A 182 -6.48 4.13 -16.93
C GLU A 182 -7.91 4.11 -16.35
N PRO A 183 -8.70 3.02 -16.43
CA PRO A 183 -9.98 2.96 -15.74
C PRO A 183 -9.89 3.10 -14.22
N VAL A 184 -8.85 2.52 -13.60
CA VAL A 184 -8.59 2.64 -12.16
C VAL A 184 -8.24 4.09 -11.80
N LEU A 185 -7.37 4.75 -12.56
CA LEU A 185 -7.03 6.17 -12.38
C LEU A 185 -8.25 7.08 -12.51
N ALA A 186 -9.14 6.80 -13.46
CA ALA A 186 -10.37 7.57 -13.67
C ALA A 186 -11.34 7.46 -12.48
N ARG A 187 -11.35 6.31 -11.78
CA ARG A 187 -12.24 6.04 -10.65
C ARG A 187 -11.61 6.40 -9.30
N CYS A 188 -10.30 6.39 -9.20
CA CYS A 188 -9.54 6.58 -7.96
C CYS A 188 -9.95 7.86 -7.22
N ASP A 189 -10.06 7.79 -5.89
CA ASP A 189 -10.29 8.94 -5.00
C ASP A 189 -8.99 9.42 -4.35
N TRP A 190 -8.08 8.50 -4.05
CA TRP A 190 -6.74 8.77 -3.54
C TRP A 190 -5.70 7.95 -4.28
N TRP A 191 -4.70 8.64 -4.81
CA TRP A 191 -3.51 8.03 -5.40
C TRP A 191 -2.32 8.32 -4.51
N SER A 192 -1.66 7.28 -3.98
CA SER A 192 -0.49 7.41 -3.12
C SER A 192 0.69 6.67 -3.73
N CYS A 193 1.78 7.37 -3.99
CA CYS A 193 2.99 6.79 -4.55
C CYS A 193 4.24 7.43 -3.92
N ASN A 194 5.39 6.77 -4.07
CA ASN A 194 6.67 7.39 -3.71
C ASN A 194 7.20 8.28 -4.84
N GLN A 195 8.26 9.04 -4.57
CA GLN A 195 8.86 9.97 -5.53
C GLN A 195 9.34 9.27 -6.80
N ARG A 196 9.94 8.06 -6.70
CA ARG A 196 10.40 7.28 -7.86
C ARG A 196 9.23 6.82 -8.73
N GLU A 197 8.17 6.32 -8.13
CA GLU A 197 6.94 5.90 -8.82
C GLU A 197 6.25 7.10 -9.50
N ALA A 198 6.21 8.24 -8.80
CA ALA A 198 5.69 9.48 -9.36
C ALA A 198 6.53 9.96 -10.56
N ALA A 199 7.86 9.88 -10.48
CA ALA A 199 8.76 10.21 -11.58
C ALA A 199 8.56 9.32 -12.80
N LEU A 200 8.40 8.00 -12.60
CA LEU A 200 8.09 7.05 -13.69
C LEU A 200 6.79 7.39 -14.42
N LEU A 201 5.77 7.86 -13.70
CA LEU A 201 4.46 8.19 -14.27
C LEU A 201 4.39 9.57 -14.91
N THR A 202 5.24 10.50 -14.47
CA THR A 202 5.12 11.93 -14.83
C THR A 202 6.33 12.49 -15.55
N GLY A 203 7.49 11.83 -15.46
CA GLY A 203 8.77 12.35 -15.95
C GLY A 203 9.30 13.52 -15.12
N SER A 204 8.91 13.66 -13.85
CA SER A 204 9.37 14.73 -12.95
C SER A 204 9.88 14.16 -11.64
N ASP A 205 11.12 14.52 -11.28
CA ASP A 205 11.74 14.16 -10.01
C ASP A 205 11.33 15.11 -8.86
N ASP A 206 10.73 16.26 -9.15
CA ASP A 206 10.16 17.15 -8.14
C ASP A 206 8.80 16.62 -7.65
N PRO A 207 8.67 16.26 -6.36
CA PRO A 207 7.43 15.69 -5.81
C PRO A 207 6.21 16.60 -5.98
N ALA A 208 6.38 17.93 -5.91
CA ALA A 208 5.29 18.88 -6.03
C ALA A 208 4.80 18.96 -7.48
N GLU A 209 5.72 19.00 -8.44
CA GLU A 209 5.34 18.99 -9.87
C GLU A 209 4.78 17.63 -10.29
N ALA A 210 5.34 16.53 -9.81
CA ALA A 210 4.82 15.19 -10.04
C ALA A 210 3.38 15.06 -9.50
N ALA A 211 3.11 15.55 -8.29
CA ALA A 211 1.77 15.57 -7.71
C ALA A 211 0.78 16.40 -8.55
N ARG A 212 1.20 17.57 -9.07
CA ARG A 212 0.38 18.38 -9.98
C ARG A 212 0.02 17.63 -11.27
N ARG A 213 1.00 16.95 -11.88
CA ARG A 213 0.79 16.17 -13.12
C ARG A 213 -0.12 14.98 -12.86
N LEU A 214 0.05 14.27 -11.75
CA LEU A 214 -0.81 13.15 -11.37
C LEU A 214 -2.26 13.59 -11.14
N VAL A 215 -2.51 14.70 -10.42
CA VAL A 215 -3.87 15.24 -10.27
C VAL A 215 -4.51 15.55 -11.63
N ARG A 216 -3.75 16.08 -12.60
CA ARG A 216 -4.27 16.35 -13.95
C ARG A 216 -4.58 15.07 -14.73
N ARG A 217 -3.81 14.00 -14.51
CA ARG A 217 -4.00 12.70 -15.16
C ARG A 217 -5.19 11.95 -14.61
N THR A 218 -5.50 12.10 -13.33
CA THR A 218 -6.67 11.51 -12.69
C THR A 218 -7.92 12.36 -12.95
N THR A 219 -9.09 11.74 -12.99
CA THR A 219 -10.36 12.47 -13.16
C THR A 219 -10.78 13.17 -11.88
N ARG A 220 -10.55 12.54 -10.71
CA ARG A 220 -11.09 12.98 -9.42
C ARG A 220 -10.16 12.80 -8.24
N ALA A 221 -9.06 12.05 -8.38
CA ALA A 221 -8.21 11.71 -7.26
C ALA A 221 -7.48 12.93 -6.68
N ASP A 222 -7.39 12.93 -5.36
CA ASP A 222 -6.34 13.61 -4.62
C ASP A 222 -5.09 12.73 -4.61
N VAL A 223 -3.92 13.34 -4.49
CA VAL A 223 -2.63 12.66 -4.68
C VAL A 223 -1.72 12.88 -3.48
N ILE A 224 -1.05 11.81 -3.06
CA ILE A 224 0.06 11.87 -2.11
C ILE A 224 1.33 11.40 -2.83
N VAL A 225 2.38 12.22 -2.80
CA VAL A 225 3.73 11.81 -3.22
C VAL A 225 4.61 11.76 -1.98
N ARG A 226 5.00 10.55 -1.58
CA ARG A 226 5.90 10.31 -0.44
C ARG A 226 7.35 10.58 -0.87
N ALA A 227 8.07 11.39 -0.10
CA ALA A 227 9.43 11.84 -0.40
C ALA A 227 10.46 11.42 0.68
N GLY A 228 10.28 10.24 1.27
CA GLY A 228 11.19 9.69 2.27
C GLY A 228 11.34 10.58 3.50
N SER A 229 12.57 10.96 3.83
CA SER A 229 12.90 11.84 4.97
C SER A 229 12.29 13.24 4.86
N ASP A 230 11.95 13.70 3.65
CA ASP A 230 11.34 15.01 3.44
C ASP A 230 9.82 14.98 3.72
N GLY A 231 9.25 13.81 3.98
CA GLY A 231 7.83 13.62 4.28
C GLY A 231 6.99 13.36 3.03
N CYS A 232 5.94 14.14 2.81
CA CYS A 232 5.09 13.96 1.62
C CYS A 232 4.53 15.28 1.10
N VAL A 233 4.20 15.30 -0.18
CA VAL A 233 3.39 16.34 -0.82
C VAL A 233 1.97 15.81 -1.01
N VAL A 234 1.00 16.57 -0.50
CA VAL A 234 -0.43 16.30 -0.70
C VAL A 234 -0.98 17.32 -1.69
N ALA A 235 -1.55 16.84 -2.77
CA ALA A 235 -2.19 17.64 -3.80
C ALA A 235 -3.69 17.33 -3.84
N MET A 236 -4.53 18.30 -3.51
CA MET A 236 -5.98 18.16 -3.43
C MET A 236 -6.69 19.04 -4.44
N ARG A 237 -7.77 18.52 -4.99
CA ARG A 237 -8.72 19.31 -5.76
C ARG A 237 -9.54 20.19 -4.82
N VAL A 238 -9.58 21.47 -5.10
CA VAL A 238 -10.37 22.45 -4.33
C VAL A 238 -11.32 23.19 -5.27
N PRO A 239 -12.43 23.77 -4.78
CA PRO A 239 -13.25 24.65 -5.58
C PRO A 239 -12.41 25.80 -6.13
N GLY A 240 -12.45 26.01 -7.44
CA GLY A 240 -11.81 27.13 -8.11
C GLY A 240 -12.80 28.23 -8.46
N PRO A 241 -12.34 29.37 -9.01
CA PRO A 241 -13.22 30.41 -9.50
C PRO A 241 -14.16 29.89 -10.60
N GLY A 242 -15.45 30.23 -10.53
CA GLY A 242 -16.47 29.75 -11.46
C GLY A 242 -16.80 28.27 -11.27
N THR A 243 -16.95 27.52 -12.36
CA THR A 243 -17.22 26.06 -12.36
C THR A 243 -15.93 25.23 -12.37
N GLY A 244 -14.75 25.88 -12.28
CA GLY A 244 -13.44 25.22 -12.35
C GLY A 244 -13.02 24.59 -11.03
N HIS A 245 -12.07 23.66 -11.11
CA HIS A 245 -11.36 23.14 -9.94
C HIS A 245 -9.99 23.81 -9.82
N GLY A 246 -9.69 24.31 -8.61
CA GLY A 246 -8.36 24.72 -8.21
C GLY A 246 -7.54 23.51 -7.70
N LEU A 247 -6.29 23.74 -7.42
CA LEU A 247 -5.37 22.77 -6.83
C LEU A 247 -4.74 23.37 -5.57
N SER A 248 -4.88 22.68 -4.46
CA SER A 248 -4.14 22.96 -3.22
C SER A 248 -2.96 21.99 -3.15
N LEU A 249 -1.77 22.53 -2.88
CA LEU A 249 -0.58 21.74 -2.57
C LEU A 249 -0.12 22.06 -1.17
N SER A 250 0.16 21.04 -0.39
CA SER A 250 0.77 21.15 0.92
C SER A 250 1.91 20.18 1.07
N HIS A 251 3.04 20.64 1.58
CA HIS A 251 4.13 19.80 2.04
C HIS A 251 3.93 19.50 3.52
N VAL A 252 4.03 18.22 3.88
CA VAL A 252 3.94 17.74 5.26
C VAL A 252 5.28 17.07 5.60
N ALA A 253 6.07 17.71 6.46
CA ALA A 253 7.38 17.22 6.83
C ALA A 253 7.32 15.91 7.63
N ALA A 254 8.32 15.04 7.47
CA ALA A 254 8.51 13.87 8.29
C ALA A 254 9.35 14.21 9.54
N PRO A 255 9.12 13.53 10.69
CA PRO A 255 10.05 13.59 11.81
C PRO A 255 11.40 13.00 11.44
N ALA A 256 12.49 13.66 11.91
CA ALA A 256 13.84 13.15 11.70
C ALA A 256 14.09 11.94 12.62
N VAL A 257 14.55 10.84 12.04
CA VAL A 257 14.90 9.60 12.74
C VAL A 257 16.17 8.98 12.13
N ALA A 258 16.82 8.09 12.83
CA ALA A 258 17.91 7.27 12.29
C ALA A 258 17.27 5.98 11.69
N PRO A 259 17.24 5.80 10.37
CA PRO A 259 16.62 4.63 9.77
C PRO A 259 17.51 3.40 9.94
N VAL A 260 16.88 2.26 10.17
CA VAL A 260 17.49 0.93 10.24
C VAL A 260 17.04 0.08 9.06
N ASP A 261 15.75 0.15 8.74
CA ASP A 261 15.11 -0.68 7.73
C ASP A 261 13.92 0.06 7.11
N SER A 262 13.90 0.23 5.79
CA SER A 262 12.85 0.96 5.08
C SER A 262 11.64 0.12 4.69
N THR A 263 11.61 -1.18 5.04
CA THR A 263 10.51 -2.10 4.71
C THR A 263 9.19 -1.62 5.29
N GLY A 264 8.16 -1.61 4.47
CA GLY A 264 6.81 -1.28 4.90
C GLY A 264 6.58 0.18 5.30
N ALA A 265 7.55 1.08 5.12
CA ALA A 265 7.37 2.50 5.45
C ALA A 265 6.24 3.15 4.64
N GLY A 266 6.17 2.87 3.34
CA GLY A 266 5.08 3.32 2.46
C GLY A 266 3.74 2.73 2.85
N ASP A 267 3.75 1.45 3.24
CA ASP A 267 2.57 0.73 3.70
C ASP A 267 2.05 1.29 5.03
N ALA A 268 2.96 1.52 5.97
CA ALA A 268 2.64 2.17 7.24
C ALA A 268 2.04 3.56 7.02
N HIS A 269 2.62 4.35 6.09
CA HIS A 269 2.07 5.64 5.72
C HIS A 269 0.64 5.51 5.19
N SER A 270 0.40 4.63 4.22
CA SER A 270 -0.91 4.47 3.58
C SER A 270 -1.97 3.95 4.57
N GLY A 271 -1.64 2.95 5.39
CA GLY A 271 -2.55 2.38 6.39
C GLY A 271 -2.93 3.40 7.48
N VAL A 272 -1.94 4.14 8.00
CA VAL A 272 -2.17 5.18 9.04
C VAL A 272 -2.90 6.39 8.47
N PHE A 273 -2.62 6.79 7.24
CA PHE A 273 -3.36 7.85 6.56
C PHE A 273 -4.85 7.54 6.46
N LEU A 274 -5.20 6.35 5.97
CA LEU A 274 -6.59 5.89 5.87
C LEU A 274 -7.27 5.82 7.25
N ALA A 275 -6.56 5.32 8.26
CA ALA A 275 -7.07 5.30 9.63
C ALA A 275 -7.28 6.72 10.20
N GLY A 276 -6.41 7.68 9.85
CA GLY A 276 -6.58 9.08 10.19
C GLY A 276 -7.84 9.70 9.58
N LEU A 277 -8.08 9.44 8.28
CA LEU A 277 -9.31 9.86 7.61
C LEU A 277 -10.55 9.24 8.26
N ALA A 278 -10.49 7.94 8.61
CA ALA A 278 -11.58 7.24 9.30
C ALA A 278 -11.87 7.83 10.69
N ALA A 279 -10.85 8.32 11.38
CA ALA A 279 -10.99 9.01 12.67
C ALA A 279 -11.49 10.46 12.54
N GLY A 280 -11.77 10.94 11.31
CA GLY A 280 -12.27 12.29 11.05
C GLY A 280 -11.19 13.37 11.11
N LEU A 281 -9.91 13.00 11.06
CA LEU A 281 -8.81 13.97 11.00
C LEU A 281 -8.81 14.72 9.66
N THR A 282 -8.33 15.94 9.67
CA THR A 282 -8.04 16.65 8.41
C THR A 282 -6.97 15.91 7.62
N VAL A 283 -6.93 16.09 6.31
CA VAL A 283 -5.92 15.47 5.42
C VAL A 283 -4.50 15.79 5.89
N GLY A 284 -4.24 17.04 6.31
CA GLY A 284 -2.93 17.43 6.83
C GLY A 284 -2.54 16.70 8.12
N GLU A 285 -3.50 16.52 9.05
CA GLU A 285 -3.26 15.77 10.29
C GLU A 285 -3.07 14.28 10.02
N ALA A 286 -3.89 13.69 9.13
CA ALA A 286 -3.74 12.30 8.71
C ALA A 286 -2.37 12.07 8.04
N ALA A 287 -1.92 12.98 7.16
CA ALA A 287 -0.60 12.91 6.53
C ALA A 287 0.55 13.08 7.54
N ARG A 288 0.42 14.00 8.51
CA ARG A 288 1.41 14.16 9.59
C ARG A 288 1.56 12.89 10.42
N ARG A 289 0.43 12.25 10.80
CA ARG A 289 0.46 10.97 11.53
C ARG A 289 1.04 9.84 10.68
N ALA A 290 0.72 9.82 9.39
CA ALA A 290 1.24 8.84 8.44
C ALA A 290 2.77 8.95 8.28
N ASN A 291 3.29 10.18 8.12
CA ASN A 291 4.74 10.43 8.10
C ASN A 291 5.43 9.99 9.41
N ALA A 292 4.83 10.28 10.56
CA ALA A 292 5.36 9.88 11.86
C ALA A 292 5.35 8.34 12.04
N ALA A 293 4.31 7.67 11.57
CA ALA A 293 4.25 6.21 11.58
C ALA A 293 5.32 5.59 10.66
N ALA A 294 5.49 6.12 9.45
CA ALA A 294 6.55 5.70 8.54
C ALA A 294 7.94 5.92 9.16
N ALA A 295 8.16 7.07 9.82
CA ALA A 295 9.41 7.36 10.53
C ALA A 295 9.68 6.35 11.66
N LEU A 296 8.68 6.00 12.48
CA LEU A 296 8.83 4.95 13.49
C LEU A 296 9.06 3.57 12.87
N THR A 297 8.39 3.24 11.78
CA THR A 297 8.55 1.97 11.07
C THR A 297 10.01 1.78 10.64
N VAL A 298 10.63 2.79 10.04
CA VAL A 298 12.02 2.66 9.56
C VAL A 298 13.08 2.55 10.67
N THR A 299 12.72 2.78 11.93
CA THR A 299 13.61 2.54 13.07
C THR A 299 13.60 1.09 13.57
N ARG A 300 12.81 0.21 12.94
CA ARG A 300 12.61 -1.19 13.33
C ARG A 300 12.96 -2.10 12.17
N THR A 301 13.51 -3.27 12.45
CA THR A 301 13.82 -4.28 11.43
C THR A 301 12.61 -5.17 11.16
N GLY A 302 12.36 -5.51 9.90
CA GLY A 302 11.38 -6.50 9.49
C GLY A 302 10.09 -5.92 8.90
N ALA A 303 9.22 -6.81 8.44
CA ALA A 303 7.92 -6.48 7.90
C ALA A 303 6.91 -6.09 9.01
N ALA A 304 5.87 -5.36 8.63
CA ALA A 304 4.74 -4.98 9.49
C ALA A 304 5.13 -4.38 10.85
N THR A 305 6.20 -3.57 10.91
CA THR A 305 6.70 -2.94 12.14
C THR A 305 6.00 -1.61 12.47
N SER A 306 4.92 -1.27 11.76
CA SER A 306 4.13 -0.07 11.99
C SER A 306 3.69 0.06 13.45
N PRO A 307 3.75 1.27 14.04
CA PRO A 307 3.43 1.49 15.44
C PRO A 307 1.94 1.29 15.74
N THR A 308 1.65 0.90 16.98
CA THR A 308 0.31 1.00 17.54
C THR A 308 -0.11 2.48 17.72
N ARG A 309 -1.40 2.73 17.87
CA ARG A 309 -1.92 4.08 18.13
C ARG A 309 -1.24 4.72 19.35
N ALA A 310 -1.09 3.96 20.45
CA ALA A 310 -0.47 4.47 21.67
C ALA A 310 1.02 4.81 21.51
N GLU A 311 1.77 4.04 20.71
CA GLU A 311 3.17 4.35 20.39
C GLU A 311 3.25 5.61 19.53
N LEU A 312 2.40 5.73 18.51
CA LEU A 312 2.37 6.88 17.62
C LEU A 312 1.95 8.16 18.36
N ASP A 313 0.94 8.08 19.25
CA ASP A 313 0.50 9.23 20.03
C ASP A 313 1.61 9.72 20.99
N ARG A 314 2.36 8.80 21.61
CA ARG A 314 3.52 9.15 22.42
C ARG A 314 4.61 9.83 21.59
N PHE A 315 4.92 9.31 20.41
CA PHE A 315 5.94 9.88 19.53
C PHE A 315 5.56 11.29 19.03
N LEU A 316 4.29 11.55 18.80
CA LEU A 316 3.79 12.86 18.35
C LEU A 316 3.62 13.89 19.46
N ALA A 317 3.69 13.48 20.73
CA ALA A 317 3.59 14.38 21.89
C ALA A 317 4.91 15.09 22.23
N PHE A 318 6.02 14.68 21.62
CA PHE A 318 7.35 15.30 21.72
C PHE A 318 7.68 16.09 20.47
#